data_c4ca5ecb1e6f7959dbbc472ee0f70ca7
#
_entry.id   c4ca5ecb1e6f7959dbbc472ee0f70ca7
#
_cell.length_a   1.000
_cell.length_b   1.000
_cell.length_c   1.000
_cell.angle_alpha   90.00
_cell.angle_beta   90.00
_cell.angle_gamma   90.00
#
_symmetry.space_group_name_H-M   'P 1'
#
loop_
_entity.id
_entity.type
_entity.pdbx_description
1 polymer ?
#
loop_
_entity_poly.entity_id
_entity_poly.type
_entity_poly.pdbx_seq_one_letter_code
_entity_poly.pdbx_strand_id
1 'polypeptide(L)'
;MPTITDILTGLPGAGGCDFRSSTGELFYVEFSGNFSKTVPLSPTHTVIGTGYTNPEDIELSADGVHAYITERSGDLVKVSLSTPNRASATVIASGMIAPQQMALDEAHDTAYVVEFAPTGHLYQINLTSGTKTAIPVTLNNAVGLAITSDRQYAYVTEQTPGRIRKIRLSDGSATVIVTGLTAPFFLIWGDPAEASLLVAERDPANRVTRVDLSTNTTSLVAGGFSSRPGAMALMSPSRMLVHGETTLSIVDFLPFLPAGPLFMGFGFIPFDKVIQPPGPNEGLADTTTPVPPHYFYQVKDTPFGGTLPIMINYPAATALGATHYRITVDGVIRFDSWTDEEWNGVTFVPVTTSTVVVNFQPGFYPVRTSPFLFINPSLGSLLDSTGLSNAVHTLVVEFVKPNPLPFVPSPIVLATTPPVKFRVDNNPCRAALAAPKVGINAADDCGILRYVLPADTVNMVFTAAHPNNFADYSFGLIRGHNTPPPPVIVGATSGQVSAATNPGTITGTVANLLGPSCVVGGMAAFAESLYVAARANSGWSRQSQYDASDLQAFTLAH
;
A
#
# COMPACT_ATOMS: atom_id res chain seq x y z
N MET A 1 20.72 6.19 3.87
CA MET A 1 21.55 5.04 3.43
C MET A 1 20.86 3.79 3.92
N PRO A 2 20.92 2.66 3.20
CA PRO A 2 20.39 1.42 3.69
C PRO A 2 21.06 1.04 5.01
N THR A 3 20.30 0.45 5.92
CA THR A 3 20.85 -0.08 7.17
C THR A 3 20.77 -1.60 7.14
N ILE A 4 21.85 -2.27 7.54
CA ILE A 4 21.92 -3.73 7.69
C ILE A 4 22.07 -4.00 9.17
N THR A 5 21.19 -4.84 9.72
CA THR A 5 21.24 -5.26 11.12
C THR A 5 21.20 -6.77 11.18
N ASP A 6 22.30 -7.39 11.60
CA ASP A 6 22.34 -8.83 11.84
C ASP A 6 21.52 -9.16 13.08
N ILE A 7 20.49 -9.97 12.92
CA ILE A 7 19.58 -10.38 14.01
C ILE A 7 19.86 -11.79 14.51
N LEU A 8 20.46 -12.65 13.68
CA LEU A 8 21.02 -13.95 14.06
C LEU A 8 22.39 -14.11 13.44
N THR A 9 23.31 -14.75 14.15
CA THR A 9 24.68 -15.06 13.71
C THR A 9 25.05 -16.51 14.03
N GLY A 10 26.05 -17.05 13.34
CA GLY A 10 26.49 -18.44 13.56
C GLY A 10 25.51 -19.48 12.99
N LEU A 11 24.70 -19.11 12.00
CA LEU A 11 23.82 -20.06 11.32
C LEU A 11 24.63 -21.07 10.49
N PRO A 12 24.16 -22.33 10.33
CA PRO A 12 24.92 -23.40 9.70
C PRO A 12 24.74 -23.49 8.17
N GLY A 13 24.70 -22.35 7.49
CA GLY A 13 24.59 -22.24 6.04
C GLY A 13 23.22 -21.88 5.53
N ALA A 14 23.15 -20.94 4.58
CA ALA A 14 21.91 -20.42 4.04
C ALA A 14 21.41 -21.23 2.84
N GLY A 15 20.28 -21.86 2.99
CA GLY A 15 19.34 -22.15 1.90
C GLY A 15 18.30 -21.03 1.75
N GLY A 16 17.18 -21.34 1.13
CA GLY A 16 16.04 -20.46 0.92
C GLY A 16 15.35 -20.01 2.20
N CYS A 17 14.55 -18.97 2.06
CA CYS A 17 13.70 -18.49 3.15
C CYS A 17 12.40 -17.89 2.61
N ASP A 18 11.32 -18.02 3.39
CA ASP A 18 10.03 -17.42 3.09
C ASP A 18 9.41 -16.78 4.34
N PHE A 19 8.83 -15.61 4.18
CA PHE A 19 8.29 -14.80 5.28
C PHE A 19 6.76 -14.80 5.27
N ARG A 20 6.18 -15.34 6.36
CA ARG A 20 4.74 -15.32 6.57
C ARG A 20 4.31 -14.01 7.23
N SER A 21 3.80 -13.08 6.46
CA SER A 21 3.37 -11.77 6.94
C SER A 21 2.23 -11.83 7.97
N SER A 22 1.33 -12.83 7.88
CA SER A 22 0.19 -12.98 8.80
C SER A 22 0.59 -13.32 10.24
N THR A 23 1.72 -13.99 10.44
CA THR A 23 2.24 -14.36 11.78
C THR A 23 3.54 -13.63 12.13
N GLY A 24 4.18 -12.96 11.16
CA GLY A 24 5.48 -12.34 11.33
C GLY A 24 6.63 -13.33 11.47
N GLU A 25 6.45 -14.59 11.05
CA GLU A 25 7.46 -15.64 11.12
C GLU A 25 8.24 -15.76 9.80
N LEU A 26 9.55 -15.92 9.89
CA LEU A 26 10.40 -16.37 8.81
C LEU A 26 10.65 -17.86 8.94
N PHE A 27 10.45 -18.59 7.87
CA PHE A 27 10.82 -20.00 7.71
C PHE A 27 12.02 -20.08 6.78
N TYR A 28 13.00 -20.91 7.09
CA TYR A 28 14.21 -21.04 6.29
C TYR A 28 14.83 -22.44 6.40
N VAL A 29 15.54 -22.82 5.37
CA VAL A 29 16.28 -24.07 5.34
C VAL A 29 17.78 -23.81 5.40
N GLU A 30 18.53 -24.79 5.92
CA GLU A 30 19.95 -24.71 6.16
C GLU A 30 20.67 -25.89 5.51
N PHE A 31 21.82 -25.66 4.90
CA PHE A 31 22.57 -26.72 4.22
C PHE A 31 22.98 -27.87 5.15
N SER A 32 22.93 -27.65 6.46
CA SER A 32 23.06 -28.71 7.47
C SER A 32 21.94 -29.75 7.45
N GLY A 33 20.85 -29.51 6.71
CA GLY A 33 19.67 -30.36 6.64
C GLY A 33 18.59 -30.01 7.66
N ASN A 34 18.66 -28.81 8.24
CA ASN A 34 17.65 -28.29 9.13
C ASN A 34 16.58 -27.49 8.37
N PHE A 35 15.38 -27.57 8.91
CA PHE A 35 14.28 -26.66 8.63
C PHE A 35 14.01 -25.85 9.89
N SER A 36 14.19 -24.54 9.82
CA SER A 36 14.22 -23.65 10.97
C SER A 36 13.23 -22.51 10.81
N LYS A 37 12.89 -21.86 11.92
CA LYS A 37 12.09 -20.63 11.91
C LYS A 37 12.55 -19.62 12.94
N THR A 38 12.16 -18.38 12.75
CA THR A 38 12.34 -17.28 13.71
C THR A 38 11.26 -16.23 13.56
N VAL A 39 11.07 -15.39 14.58
CA VAL A 39 10.33 -14.13 14.49
C VAL A 39 11.37 -13.00 14.42
N PRO A 40 11.53 -12.30 13.28
CA PRO A 40 12.63 -11.33 13.09
C PRO A 40 12.68 -10.19 14.10
N LEU A 41 11.52 -9.76 14.63
CA LEU A 41 11.46 -8.69 15.63
C LEU A 41 11.73 -9.18 17.08
N SER A 42 11.81 -10.50 17.30
CA SER A 42 12.21 -11.15 18.54
C SER A 42 13.00 -12.41 18.17
N PRO A 43 14.21 -12.26 17.62
CA PRO A 43 14.89 -13.33 16.91
C PRO A 43 15.36 -14.44 17.83
N THR A 44 14.93 -15.65 17.54
CA THR A 44 15.39 -16.89 18.16
C THR A 44 15.49 -17.95 17.08
N HIS A 45 16.68 -18.51 16.87
CA HIS A 45 16.87 -19.64 15.98
C HIS A 45 16.18 -20.89 16.55
N THR A 46 15.19 -21.41 15.83
CA THR A 46 14.44 -22.57 16.27
C THR A 46 14.39 -23.60 15.13
N VAL A 47 15.09 -24.72 15.32
CA VAL A 47 15.00 -25.85 14.40
C VAL A 47 13.66 -26.56 14.64
N ILE A 48 12.83 -26.67 13.60
CA ILE A 48 11.51 -27.29 13.66
C ILE A 48 11.46 -28.65 12.93
N GLY A 49 12.38 -28.88 11.99
CA GLY A 49 12.48 -30.12 11.24
C GLY A 49 13.93 -30.44 10.87
N THR A 50 14.21 -31.72 10.60
CA THR A 50 15.55 -32.22 10.27
C THR A 50 15.50 -33.31 9.20
N GLY A 51 16.69 -33.70 8.71
CA GLY A 51 16.87 -34.86 7.82
C GLY A 51 16.79 -34.53 6.32
N TYR A 52 16.78 -33.25 5.97
CA TYR A 52 16.85 -32.80 4.59
C TYR A 52 18.28 -32.94 4.03
N THR A 53 18.39 -33.16 2.72
CA THR A 53 19.68 -33.37 2.06
C THR A 53 20.12 -32.10 1.33
N ASN A 54 20.92 -31.26 2.01
CA ASN A 54 21.32 -29.94 1.48
C ASN A 54 20.13 -29.18 0.87
N PRO A 55 19.12 -28.82 1.67
CA PRO A 55 17.96 -28.12 1.17
C PRO A 55 18.38 -26.74 0.64
N GLU A 56 17.94 -26.40 -0.57
CA GLU A 56 18.37 -25.19 -1.29
C GLU A 56 17.33 -24.09 -1.18
N ASP A 57 16.03 -24.40 -1.32
CA ASP A 57 14.98 -23.38 -1.27
C ASP A 57 13.75 -23.87 -0.51
N ILE A 58 12.95 -22.92 -0.04
CA ILE A 58 11.67 -23.14 0.65
C ILE A 58 10.64 -22.11 0.22
N GLU A 59 9.43 -22.59 -0.07
CA GLU A 59 8.24 -21.77 -0.29
C GLU A 59 7.09 -22.32 0.56
N LEU A 60 6.36 -21.43 1.23
CA LEU A 60 5.20 -21.80 2.02
C LEU A 60 3.96 -21.93 1.14
N SER A 61 3.11 -22.90 1.43
CA SER A 61 1.80 -23.00 0.79
C SER A 61 0.93 -21.77 1.13
N ALA A 62 0.04 -21.42 0.21
CA ALA A 62 -0.87 -20.27 0.37
C ALA A 62 -1.79 -20.41 1.61
N ASP A 63 -2.16 -21.64 1.98
CA ASP A 63 -2.95 -21.92 3.19
C ASP A 63 -2.11 -21.86 4.48
N GLY A 64 -0.79 -21.73 4.36
CA GLY A 64 0.13 -21.68 5.48
C GLY A 64 0.26 -22.97 6.29
N VAL A 65 -0.13 -24.12 5.73
CA VAL A 65 -0.10 -25.42 6.43
C VAL A 65 1.09 -26.28 6.01
N HIS A 66 1.61 -26.04 4.80
CA HIS A 66 2.70 -26.81 4.22
C HIS A 66 3.89 -25.91 3.84
N ALA A 67 5.02 -26.55 3.61
CA ALA A 67 6.16 -25.97 2.93
C ALA A 67 6.59 -26.89 1.78
N TYR A 68 7.06 -26.29 0.70
CA TYR A 68 7.72 -26.97 -0.41
C TYR A 68 9.21 -26.67 -0.29
N ILE A 69 10.04 -27.69 -0.47
CA ILE A 69 11.49 -27.59 -0.29
C ILE A 69 12.19 -28.26 -1.46
N THR A 70 13.14 -27.59 -2.09
CA THR A 70 14.06 -28.20 -3.05
C THR A 70 15.28 -28.74 -2.30
N GLU A 71 15.70 -29.95 -2.66
CA GLU A 71 16.89 -30.60 -2.10
C GLU A 71 17.93 -30.80 -3.20
N ARG A 72 19.19 -30.47 -2.92
CA ARG A 72 20.29 -30.61 -3.87
C ARG A 72 20.49 -32.04 -4.38
N SER A 73 19.95 -33.02 -3.65
CA SER A 73 19.86 -34.42 -4.06
C SER A 73 19.01 -34.67 -5.32
N GLY A 74 18.17 -33.71 -5.70
CA GLY A 74 17.33 -33.79 -6.90
C GLY A 74 15.84 -33.83 -6.63
N ASP A 75 15.39 -33.63 -5.40
CA ASP A 75 14.00 -33.74 -5.02
C ASP A 75 13.34 -32.36 -4.82
N LEU A 76 12.06 -32.29 -5.18
CA LEU A 76 11.09 -31.33 -4.67
C LEU A 76 10.17 -32.07 -3.70
N VAL A 77 10.09 -31.63 -2.47
CA VAL A 77 9.28 -32.26 -1.44
C VAL A 77 8.25 -31.30 -0.87
N LYS A 78 7.12 -31.84 -0.41
CA LYS A 78 6.08 -31.13 0.34
C LYS A 78 6.02 -31.69 1.75
N VAL A 79 6.05 -30.83 2.76
CA VAL A 79 5.99 -31.22 4.18
C VAL A 79 4.95 -30.41 4.93
N SER A 80 4.27 -31.04 5.90
CA SER A 80 3.38 -30.29 6.79
C SER A 80 4.18 -29.53 7.87
N LEU A 81 3.81 -28.29 8.13
CA LEU A 81 4.41 -27.49 9.21
C LEU A 81 4.10 -28.02 10.60
N SER A 82 3.11 -28.91 10.75
CA SER A 82 2.85 -29.61 12.02
C SER A 82 3.77 -30.82 12.24
N THR A 83 4.35 -31.38 11.18
CA THR A 83 5.29 -32.51 11.23
C THR A 83 6.44 -32.26 10.25
N PRO A 84 7.31 -31.26 10.52
CA PRO A 84 8.18 -30.69 9.50
C PRO A 84 9.49 -31.47 9.23
N ASN A 85 9.58 -32.73 9.66
CA ASN A 85 10.75 -33.56 9.36
C ASN A 85 10.72 -34.13 7.94
N ARG A 86 11.88 -34.28 7.31
CA ARG A 86 12.01 -34.87 5.97
C ARG A 86 11.37 -36.24 5.85
N ALA A 87 11.46 -37.05 6.89
CA ALA A 87 10.86 -38.40 6.92
C ALA A 87 9.31 -38.37 6.78
N SER A 88 8.67 -37.26 7.10
CA SER A 88 7.22 -37.06 6.95
C SER A 88 6.84 -36.34 5.65
N ALA A 89 7.83 -35.95 4.84
CA ALA A 89 7.59 -35.20 3.62
C ALA A 89 7.18 -36.13 2.47
N THR A 90 6.32 -35.65 1.60
CA THR A 90 5.97 -36.30 0.34
C THR A 90 6.91 -35.82 -0.75
N VAL A 91 7.54 -36.72 -1.49
CA VAL A 91 8.31 -36.36 -2.68
C VAL A 91 7.31 -36.04 -3.80
N ILE A 92 7.33 -34.82 -4.29
CA ILE A 92 6.50 -34.37 -5.41
C ILE A 92 7.16 -34.74 -6.74
N ALA A 93 8.44 -34.40 -6.88
CA ALA A 93 9.23 -34.70 -8.07
C ALA A 93 10.66 -35.05 -7.68
N SER A 94 11.34 -35.86 -8.48
CA SER A 94 12.71 -36.31 -8.23
C SER A 94 13.55 -36.31 -9.50
N GLY A 95 14.87 -36.56 -9.35
CA GLY A 95 15.80 -36.73 -10.47
C GLY A 95 16.11 -35.42 -11.21
N MET A 96 16.09 -34.29 -10.53
CA MET A 96 16.65 -33.01 -10.98
C MET A 96 18.16 -32.96 -10.66
N ILE A 97 18.89 -32.10 -11.36
CA ILE A 97 20.34 -31.90 -11.11
C ILE A 97 20.52 -30.68 -10.23
N ALA A 98 20.79 -30.91 -8.93
CA ALA A 98 21.00 -29.83 -7.95
C ALA A 98 19.96 -28.70 -8.09
N PRO A 99 18.66 -28.98 -7.92
CA PRO A 99 17.62 -27.96 -8.01
C PRO A 99 17.90 -26.84 -7.02
N GLN A 100 17.63 -25.62 -7.44
CA GLN A 100 17.88 -24.39 -6.69
C GLN A 100 16.56 -23.71 -6.36
N GLN A 101 16.47 -22.39 -6.58
CA GLN A 101 15.28 -21.63 -6.28
C GLN A 101 14.07 -22.13 -7.07
N MET A 102 12.94 -22.18 -6.38
CA MET A 102 11.65 -22.46 -6.99
C MET A 102 10.77 -21.19 -7.01
N ALA A 103 9.72 -21.25 -7.81
CA ALA A 103 8.59 -20.34 -7.75
C ALA A 103 7.32 -21.17 -7.71
N LEU A 104 6.52 -21.00 -6.66
CA LEU A 104 5.33 -21.78 -6.38
C LEU A 104 4.08 -21.07 -6.93
N ASP A 105 3.26 -21.78 -7.70
CA ASP A 105 1.95 -21.33 -8.21
C ASP A 105 0.89 -22.41 -7.91
N GLU A 106 0.51 -22.52 -6.64
CA GLU A 106 -0.49 -23.51 -6.18
C GLU A 106 -1.86 -23.30 -6.82
N ALA A 107 -2.22 -22.05 -7.15
CA ALA A 107 -3.49 -21.76 -7.81
C ALA A 107 -3.64 -22.49 -9.16
N HIS A 108 -2.52 -22.86 -9.78
CA HIS A 108 -2.47 -23.57 -11.04
C HIS A 108 -1.79 -24.94 -10.91
N ASP A 109 -1.71 -25.45 -9.68
CA ASP A 109 -1.13 -26.77 -9.38
C ASP A 109 0.30 -26.93 -9.95
N THR A 110 1.10 -25.86 -9.87
CA THR A 110 2.39 -25.78 -10.56
C THR A 110 3.50 -25.24 -9.65
N ALA A 111 4.71 -25.79 -9.78
CA ALA A 111 5.95 -25.16 -9.34
C ALA A 111 6.92 -25.05 -10.52
N TYR A 112 7.74 -24.02 -10.50
CA TYR A 112 8.87 -23.87 -11.43
C TYR A 112 10.16 -24.02 -10.64
N VAL A 113 11.15 -24.72 -11.20
CA VAL A 113 12.43 -25.00 -10.53
C VAL A 113 13.58 -24.90 -11.54
N VAL A 114 14.67 -24.24 -11.16
CA VAL A 114 15.90 -24.19 -11.96
C VAL A 114 16.94 -25.18 -11.45
N GLU A 115 17.78 -25.67 -12.34
CA GLU A 115 18.89 -26.57 -12.04
C GLU A 115 20.24 -25.86 -12.06
N PHE A 116 21.08 -26.13 -11.07
CA PHE A 116 22.46 -25.69 -11.04
C PHE A 116 23.37 -26.67 -11.77
N ALA A 117 23.46 -26.49 -13.07
CA ALA A 117 24.34 -27.27 -13.93
C ALA A 117 24.82 -26.44 -15.13
N PRO A 118 25.96 -26.76 -15.76
CA PRO A 118 26.44 -26.06 -16.97
C PRO A 118 25.45 -26.13 -18.13
N THR A 119 24.59 -27.13 -18.13
CA THR A 119 23.50 -27.34 -19.10
C THR A 119 22.21 -27.68 -18.36
N GLY A 120 21.87 -26.86 -17.37
CA GLY A 120 20.70 -27.02 -16.53
C GLY A 120 19.40 -26.68 -17.25
N HIS A 121 18.29 -27.02 -16.63
CA HIS A 121 16.93 -26.82 -17.13
C HIS A 121 16.15 -25.85 -16.24
N LEU A 122 15.10 -25.30 -16.80
CA LEU A 122 13.96 -24.73 -16.08
C LEU A 122 12.81 -25.74 -16.23
N TYR A 123 12.37 -26.31 -15.12
CA TYR A 123 11.21 -27.22 -15.11
C TYR A 123 9.94 -26.51 -14.68
N GLN A 124 8.85 -26.89 -15.35
CA GLN A 124 7.50 -26.74 -14.86
C GLN A 124 7.08 -28.09 -14.28
N ILE A 125 6.66 -28.12 -13.02
CA ILE A 125 6.31 -29.33 -12.26
C ILE A 125 4.84 -29.22 -11.85
N ASN A 126 4.04 -30.21 -12.23
CA ASN A 126 2.67 -30.32 -11.71
C ASN A 126 2.72 -30.86 -10.27
N LEU A 127 2.14 -30.14 -9.31
CA LEU A 127 2.24 -30.45 -7.89
C LEU A 127 1.45 -31.69 -7.47
N THR A 128 0.36 -32.00 -8.17
CA THR A 128 -0.48 -33.18 -7.91
C THR A 128 0.12 -34.43 -8.51
N SER A 129 0.55 -34.42 -9.77
CA SER A 129 1.04 -35.61 -10.48
C SER A 129 2.54 -35.83 -10.37
N GLY A 130 3.31 -34.80 -9.98
CA GLY A 130 4.77 -34.82 -9.98
C GLY A 130 5.41 -34.77 -11.36
N THR A 131 4.61 -34.59 -12.42
CA THR A 131 5.12 -34.57 -13.79
C THR A 131 6.00 -33.35 -14.01
N LYS A 132 7.24 -33.58 -14.46
CA LYS A 132 8.20 -32.54 -14.84
C LYS A 132 8.19 -32.33 -16.35
N THR A 133 8.04 -31.08 -16.77
CA THR A 133 8.19 -30.66 -18.17
C THR A 133 9.30 -29.63 -18.26
N ALA A 134 10.35 -29.93 -19.03
CA ALA A 134 11.42 -28.95 -19.26
C ALA A 134 10.93 -27.87 -20.22
N ILE A 135 11.08 -26.62 -19.83
CA ILE A 135 10.97 -25.47 -20.74
C ILE A 135 12.12 -25.55 -21.74
N PRO A 136 11.90 -25.34 -23.05
CA PRO A 136 12.93 -25.60 -24.09
C PRO A 136 14.01 -24.50 -24.09
N VAL A 137 14.73 -24.37 -22.99
CA VAL A 137 15.85 -23.45 -22.77
C VAL A 137 16.97 -24.17 -22.04
N THR A 138 18.21 -23.91 -22.43
CA THR A 138 19.39 -24.38 -21.68
C THR A 138 19.90 -23.24 -20.82
N LEU A 139 20.13 -23.53 -19.53
CA LEU A 139 20.63 -22.61 -18.53
C LEU A 139 22.08 -22.98 -18.14
N ASN A 140 22.87 -21.98 -17.74
CA ASN A 140 24.24 -22.21 -17.31
C ASN A 140 24.38 -21.82 -15.82
N ASN A 141 24.46 -22.83 -14.96
CA ASN A 141 24.55 -22.66 -13.51
C ASN A 141 23.49 -21.69 -12.98
N ALA A 142 22.22 -21.99 -13.28
CA ALA A 142 21.09 -21.19 -12.83
C ALA A 142 20.87 -21.37 -11.33
N VAL A 143 20.56 -20.28 -10.63
CA VAL A 143 20.35 -20.30 -9.19
C VAL A 143 19.03 -19.63 -8.81
N GLY A 144 18.84 -18.37 -9.17
CA GLY A 144 17.66 -17.60 -8.80
C GLY A 144 16.56 -17.68 -9.85
N LEU A 145 15.31 -17.63 -9.39
CA LEU A 145 14.11 -17.74 -10.22
C LEU A 145 12.98 -16.86 -9.71
N ALA A 146 12.37 -16.07 -10.60
CA ALA A 146 11.07 -15.45 -10.37
C ALA A 146 10.19 -15.62 -11.60
N ILE A 147 8.90 -15.85 -11.40
CA ILE A 147 7.90 -16.03 -12.46
C ILE A 147 6.96 -14.83 -12.42
N THR A 148 6.59 -14.29 -13.58
CA THR A 148 5.60 -13.22 -13.67
C THR A 148 4.20 -13.73 -13.27
N SER A 149 3.40 -12.87 -12.65
CA SER A 149 2.04 -13.23 -12.19
C SER A 149 1.11 -13.64 -13.35
N ASP A 150 1.36 -13.14 -14.55
CA ASP A 150 0.68 -13.55 -15.78
C ASP A 150 1.20 -14.90 -16.34
N ARG A 151 2.24 -15.47 -15.74
CA ARG A 151 2.88 -16.75 -16.14
C ARG A 151 3.40 -16.77 -17.56
N GLN A 152 3.76 -15.61 -18.08
CA GLN A 152 4.34 -15.55 -19.44
C GLN A 152 5.85 -15.64 -19.41
N TYR A 153 6.50 -15.16 -18.35
CA TYR A 153 7.95 -15.07 -18.30
C TYR A 153 8.54 -15.56 -16.97
N ALA A 154 9.75 -16.09 -17.07
CA ALA A 154 10.66 -16.35 -15.97
C ALA A 154 11.85 -15.40 -16.04
N TYR A 155 12.32 -14.95 -14.88
CA TYR A 155 13.60 -14.27 -14.71
C TYR A 155 14.54 -15.21 -13.96
N VAL A 156 15.72 -15.47 -14.54
CA VAL A 156 16.67 -16.45 -14.02
C VAL A 156 18.04 -15.84 -13.89
N THR A 157 18.66 -15.96 -12.71
CA THR A 157 20.08 -15.67 -12.55
C THR A 157 20.91 -16.85 -13.02
N GLU A 158 21.94 -16.57 -13.81
CA GLU A 158 22.99 -17.53 -14.17
C GLU A 158 24.30 -17.10 -13.51
N GLN A 159 24.74 -17.87 -12.52
CA GLN A 159 25.81 -17.47 -11.60
C GLN A 159 27.18 -17.30 -12.28
N THR A 160 27.60 -18.27 -13.07
CA THR A 160 28.93 -18.25 -13.69
C THR A 160 29.05 -17.18 -14.78
N PRO A 161 28.04 -17.00 -15.68
CA PRO A 161 28.06 -15.90 -16.64
C PRO A 161 27.82 -14.52 -15.99
N GLY A 162 27.34 -14.47 -14.73
CA GLY A 162 27.06 -13.21 -14.04
C GLY A 162 25.94 -12.40 -14.70
N ARG A 163 24.82 -13.03 -15.01
CA ARG A 163 23.75 -12.39 -15.78
C ARG A 163 22.35 -12.79 -15.33
N ILE A 164 21.36 -12.03 -15.82
CA ILE A 164 19.94 -12.37 -15.72
C ILE A 164 19.37 -12.57 -17.12
N ARG A 165 18.60 -13.64 -17.27
CA ARG A 165 17.82 -13.90 -18.49
C ARG A 165 16.34 -13.76 -18.22
N LYS A 166 15.62 -13.14 -19.16
CA LYS A 166 14.17 -13.17 -19.28
C LYS A 166 13.81 -14.28 -20.27
N ILE A 167 12.99 -15.24 -19.85
CA ILE A 167 12.65 -16.44 -20.60
C ILE A 167 11.14 -16.49 -20.79
N ARG A 168 10.67 -16.67 -22.01
CA ARG A 168 9.25 -16.91 -22.26
C ARG A 168 8.92 -18.36 -21.94
N LEU A 169 7.94 -18.62 -21.07
CA LEU A 169 7.62 -19.95 -20.61
C LEU A 169 6.99 -20.85 -21.69
N SER A 170 6.29 -20.24 -22.66
CA SER A 170 5.58 -21.01 -23.71
C SER A 170 6.49 -21.66 -24.75
N ASP A 171 7.65 -21.08 -25.03
CA ASP A 171 8.55 -21.53 -26.12
C ASP A 171 10.04 -21.55 -25.74
N GLY A 172 10.38 -21.16 -24.51
CA GLY A 172 11.76 -21.09 -24.04
C GLY A 172 12.62 -20.00 -24.67
N SER A 173 12.04 -19.10 -25.48
CA SER A 173 12.79 -17.98 -26.04
C SER A 173 13.33 -17.08 -24.93
N ALA A 174 14.63 -16.74 -24.99
CA ALA A 174 15.31 -16.11 -23.88
C ALA A 174 16.17 -14.92 -24.33
N THR A 175 16.10 -13.85 -23.54
CA THR A 175 16.89 -12.63 -23.74
C THR A 175 17.71 -12.34 -22.49
N VAL A 176 18.98 -11.95 -22.65
CA VAL A 176 19.79 -11.43 -21.56
C VAL A 176 19.38 -9.99 -21.30
N ILE A 177 18.99 -9.69 -20.07
CA ILE A 177 18.53 -8.34 -19.68
C ILE A 177 19.58 -7.59 -18.85
N VAL A 178 20.43 -8.31 -18.10
CA VAL A 178 21.50 -7.75 -17.29
C VAL A 178 22.74 -8.62 -17.40
N THR A 179 23.91 -8.02 -17.42
CA THR A 179 25.24 -8.68 -17.37
C THR A 179 26.15 -7.97 -16.35
N GLY A 180 27.25 -8.62 -15.98
CA GLY A 180 28.24 -8.03 -15.07
C GLY A 180 27.87 -8.09 -13.59
N LEU A 181 26.91 -8.93 -13.23
CA LEU A 181 26.65 -9.25 -11.82
C LEU A 181 27.75 -10.18 -11.28
N THR A 182 28.08 -10.01 -10.01
CA THR A 182 29.11 -10.80 -9.34
C THR A 182 28.48 -12.00 -8.63
N ALA A 183 28.67 -13.19 -9.17
CA ALA A 183 28.12 -14.44 -8.63
C ALA A 183 26.65 -14.27 -8.16
N PRO A 184 25.74 -13.82 -9.05
CA PRO A 184 24.33 -13.63 -8.68
C PRO A 184 23.75 -14.93 -8.18
N PHE A 185 22.99 -14.85 -7.09
CA PHE A 185 22.41 -15.96 -6.40
C PHE A 185 20.88 -15.90 -6.51
N PHE A 186 20.14 -16.01 -5.41
CA PHE A 186 18.68 -15.94 -5.45
C PHE A 186 18.21 -14.53 -5.85
N LEU A 187 17.04 -14.49 -6.44
CA LEU A 187 16.35 -13.26 -6.77
C LEU A 187 14.90 -13.32 -6.31
N ILE A 188 14.36 -12.16 -5.99
CA ILE A 188 12.94 -11.99 -5.66
C ILE A 188 12.39 -10.77 -6.39
N TRP A 189 11.07 -10.68 -6.48
CA TRP A 189 10.43 -9.44 -6.90
C TRP A 189 10.75 -8.33 -5.89
N GLY A 190 11.20 -7.18 -6.38
CA GLY A 190 11.52 -6.02 -5.55
C GLY A 190 10.31 -5.17 -5.21
N ASP A 191 9.19 -5.42 -5.88
CA ASP A 191 7.92 -4.73 -5.71
C ASP A 191 6.75 -5.57 -6.24
N PRO A 192 5.52 -5.32 -5.74
CA PRO A 192 4.33 -6.09 -6.15
C PRO A 192 3.88 -5.86 -7.60
N ALA A 193 4.37 -4.79 -8.27
CA ALA A 193 4.07 -4.52 -9.68
C ALA A 193 4.99 -5.29 -10.63
N GLU A 194 5.92 -6.09 -10.09
CA GLU A 194 6.90 -6.84 -10.87
C GLU A 194 7.76 -5.94 -11.78
N ALA A 195 7.97 -4.68 -11.36
CA ALA A 195 8.75 -3.73 -12.12
C ALA A 195 10.25 -3.77 -11.81
N SER A 196 10.63 -4.44 -10.72
CA SER A 196 12.03 -4.64 -10.33
C SER A 196 12.30 -5.99 -9.71
N LEU A 197 13.56 -6.43 -9.81
CA LEU A 197 14.08 -7.59 -9.11
C LEU A 197 15.12 -7.15 -8.08
N LEU A 198 15.17 -7.85 -6.95
CA LEU A 198 16.27 -7.81 -5.99
C LEU A 198 17.10 -9.08 -6.18
N VAL A 199 18.40 -8.93 -6.29
CA VAL A 199 19.35 -10.02 -6.56
C VAL A 199 20.44 -10.02 -5.50
N ALA A 200 20.62 -11.15 -4.84
CA ALA A 200 21.77 -11.35 -3.97
C ALA A 200 23.02 -11.62 -4.82
N GLU A 201 24.07 -10.85 -4.62
CA GLU A 201 25.38 -11.08 -5.22
C GLU A 201 26.37 -11.52 -4.13
N ARG A 202 26.96 -12.69 -4.32
CA ARG A 202 27.92 -13.30 -3.38
C ARG A 202 29.33 -12.74 -3.57
N ASP A 203 30.32 -13.38 -2.95
CA ASP A 203 31.72 -12.97 -3.02
C ASP A 203 32.21 -12.67 -4.44
N PRO A 204 33.01 -11.62 -4.58
CA PRO A 204 33.50 -10.67 -3.56
C PRO A 204 32.56 -9.46 -3.34
N ALA A 205 31.43 -9.40 -4.01
CA ALA A 205 30.54 -8.23 -3.96
C ALA A 205 29.75 -8.12 -2.64
N ASN A 206 29.28 -9.23 -2.09
CA ASN A 206 28.50 -9.32 -0.85
C ASN A 206 27.48 -8.19 -0.71
N ARG A 207 26.53 -8.13 -1.65
CA ARG A 207 25.55 -7.05 -1.76
C ARG A 207 24.20 -7.56 -2.28
N VAL A 208 23.18 -6.73 -2.12
CA VAL A 208 21.90 -6.87 -2.83
C VAL A 208 21.82 -5.75 -3.86
N THR A 209 21.59 -6.14 -5.10
CA THR A 209 21.44 -5.27 -6.26
C THR A 209 20.00 -5.28 -6.73
N ARG A 210 19.46 -4.12 -7.06
CA ARG A 210 18.17 -3.97 -7.73
C ARG A 210 18.36 -3.89 -9.23
N VAL A 211 17.47 -4.54 -9.96
CA VAL A 211 17.34 -4.44 -11.41
C VAL A 211 16.01 -3.78 -11.73
N ASP A 212 16.04 -2.66 -12.40
CA ASP A 212 14.86 -2.00 -12.99
C ASP A 212 14.55 -2.69 -14.33
N LEU A 213 13.39 -3.32 -14.45
CA LEU A 213 13.00 -4.07 -15.64
C LEU A 213 12.51 -3.20 -16.81
N SER A 214 12.25 -1.92 -16.56
CA SER A 214 11.88 -0.98 -17.62
C SER A 214 13.09 -0.49 -18.40
N THR A 215 14.25 -0.37 -17.72
CA THR A 215 15.50 0.16 -18.26
C THR A 215 16.61 -0.89 -18.36
N ASN A 216 16.44 -2.05 -17.70
CA ASN A 216 17.46 -3.08 -17.50
C ASN A 216 18.73 -2.55 -16.81
N THR A 217 18.60 -1.50 -16.00
CA THR A 217 19.71 -0.93 -15.25
C THR A 217 19.78 -1.51 -13.84
N THR A 218 20.97 -1.49 -13.25
CA THR A 218 21.21 -1.98 -11.90
C THR A 218 21.54 -0.85 -10.95
N SER A 219 21.14 -0.98 -9.68
CA SER A 219 21.47 -0.07 -8.60
C SER A 219 21.74 -0.83 -7.31
N LEU A 220 22.66 -0.32 -6.50
CA LEU A 220 22.97 -0.90 -5.19
C LEU A 220 21.79 -0.66 -4.22
N VAL A 221 21.29 -1.73 -3.62
CA VAL A 221 20.30 -1.65 -2.53
C VAL A 221 20.99 -1.66 -1.17
N ALA A 222 21.85 -2.63 -0.93
CA ALA A 222 22.63 -2.74 0.31
C ALA A 222 23.92 -3.51 0.04
N GLY A 223 24.98 -3.15 0.73
CA GLY A 223 26.28 -3.81 0.60
C GLY A 223 27.05 -3.78 1.90
N GLY A 224 28.07 -4.65 1.99
CA GLY A 224 28.87 -4.79 3.19
C GLY A 224 28.25 -5.76 4.21
N PHE A 225 27.53 -6.78 3.73
CA PHE A 225 27.05 -7.86 4.57
C PHE A 225 28.23 -8.57 5.26
N SER A 226 28.05 -8.93 6.52
CA SER A 226 29.03 -9.68 7.32
C SER A 226 29.21 -11.12 6.84
N SER A 227 28.27 -11.63 6.07
CA SER A 227 28.25 -12.98 5.50
C SER A 227 27.71 -12.92 4.07
N ARG A 228 28.02 -13.91 3.24
CA ARG A 228 27.53 -13.99 1.85
C ARG A 228 26.00 -13.97 1.82
N PRO A 229 25.35 -12.99 1.17
CA PRO A 229 23.91 -12.98 1.04
C PRO A 229 23.44 -14.15 0.16
N GLY A 230 22.36 -14.80 0.57
CA GLY A 230 21.75 -15.94 -0.13
C GLY A 230 20.31 -15.68 -0.49
N ALA A 231 19.38 -16.14 0.35
CA ALA A 231 17.97 -15.95 0.13
C ALA A 231 17.49 -14.61 0.70
N MET A 232 16.37 -14.15 0.18
CA MET A 232 15.75 -12.89 0.58
C MET A 232 14.25 -13.07 0.69
N ALA A 233 13.64 -12.35 1.63
CA ALA A 233 12.18 -12.26 1.75
C ALA A 233 11.77 -10.83 2.10
N LEU A 234 10.79 -10.27 1.39
CA LEU A 234 10.28 -8.94 1.70
C LEU A 234 9.37 -8.99 2.93
N MET A 235 9.64 -8.15 3.92
CA MET A 235 8.72 -7.86 5.03
C MET A 235 7.78 -6.71 4.69
N SER A 236 8.27 -5.77 3.89
CA SER A 236 7.54 -4.59 3.40
C SER A 236 8.23 -4.04 2.15
N PRO A 237 7.65 -3.09 1.44
CA PRO A 237 8.29 -2.46 0.27
C PRO A 237 9.66 -1.81 0.54
N SER A 238 9.99 -1.55 1.82
CA SER A 238 11.24 -0.89 2.24
C SER A 238 12.06 -1.70 3.22
N ARG A 239 11.66 -2.94 3.53
CA ARG A 239 12.34 -3.81 4.50
C ARG A 239 12.37 -5.24 4.00
N MET A 240 13.52 -5.86 4.01
CA MET A 240 13.70 -7.26 3.68
C MET A 240 14.52 -8.00 4.73
N LEU A 241 14.34 -9.30 4.74
CA LEU A 241 15.23 -10.26 5.39
C LEU A 241 16.21 -10.77 4.35
N VAL A 242 17.46 -10.89 4.76
CA VAL A 242 18.52 -11.53 3.97
C VAL A 242 19.11 -12.66 4.79
N HIS A 243 18.87 -13.89 4.34
CA HIS A 243 19.47 -15.08 4.92
C HIS A 243 20.82 -15.31 4.24
N GLY A 244 21.87 -14.92 4.93
CA GLY A 244 23.25 -15.12 4.51
C GLY A 244 23.81 -16.46 5.00
N GLU A 245 25.02 -16.81 4.54
CA GLU A 245 25.64 -18.10 4.85
C GLU A 245 25.75 -18.39 6.36
N THR A 246 26.01 -17.37 7.18
CA THR A 246 26.13 -17.51 8.62
C THR A 246 25.30 -16.50 9.41
N THR A 247 24.52 -15.66 8.75
CA THR A 247 23.74 -14.60 9.38
C THR A 247 22.34 -14.53 8.83
N LEU A 248 21.41 -14.05 9.65
CA LEU A 248 20.14 -13.50 9.20
C LEU A 248 20.13 -12.01 9.51
N SER A 249 19.89 -11.19 8.51
CA SER A 249 19.94 -9.73 8.62
C SER A 249 18.59 -9.10 8.24
N ILE A 250 18.19 -8.07 8.96
CA ILE A 250 17.16 -7.12 8.50
C ILE A 250 17.88 -6.02 7.70
N VAL A 251 17.35 -5.72 6.54
CA VAL A 251 17.81 -4.63 5.69
C VAL A 251 16.69 -3.64 5.48
N ASP A 252 16.88 -2.42 5.97
CA ASP A 252 16.03 -1.28 5.62
C ASP A 252 16.62 -0.57 4.39
N PHE A 253 15.79 -0.37 3.37
CA PHE A 253 16.23 0.20 2.09
C PHE A 253 15.13 1.07 1.47
N LEU A 254 15.51 1.86 0.46
CA LEU A 254 14.52 2.61 -0.30
C LEU A 254 13.67 1.66 -1.17
N PRO A 255 12.33 1.74 -1.09
CA PRO A 255 11.47 0.96 -1.96
C PRO A 255 11.74 1.29 -3.42
N PHE A 256 11.49 0.33 -4.30
CA PHE A 256 11.54 0.58 -5.74
C PHE A 256 10.35 1.46 -6.12
N LEU A 257 10.73 2.55 -6.78
CA LEU A 257 9.80 3.29 -7.59
C LEU A 257 10.27 3.14 -9.02
N PRO A 258 9.49 2.54 -9.89
CA PRO A 258 9.78 2.64 -11.30
C PRO A 258 10.02 4.11 -11.62
N ALA A 259 10.91 4.39 -12.56
CA ALA A 259 11.16 5.76 -13.04
C ALA A 259 9.82 6.31 -13.56
N GLY A 260 8.99 6.71 -12.62
CA GLY A 260 7.64 7.21 -12.81
C GLY A 260 7.67 8.72 -12.96
N PRO A 261 6.53 9.33 -13.22
CA PRO A 261 6.45 10.76 -13.30
C PRO A 261 6.94 11.38 -11.99
N LEU A 262 7.66 12.48 -12.09
CA LEU A 262 8.16 13.25 -10.95
C LEU A 262 7.03 13.79 -10.07
N PHE A 263 5.92 14.14 -10.69
CA PHE A 263 4.66 14.45 -10.03
C PHE A 263 3.70 13.27 -10.18
N MET A 264 3.24 12.73 -9.09
CA MET A 264 2.47 11.50 -9.06
C MET A 264 0.97 11.75 -8.91
N GLY A 265 0.57 12.98 -8.74
CA GLY A 265 -0.84 13.38 -8.65
C GLY A 265 -1.24 13.89 -7.28
N PHE A 266 -2.54 13.99 -7.11
CA PHE A 266 -3.19 14.32 -5.85
C PHE A 266 -3.59 13.01 -5.20
N GLY A 267 -3.19 12.80 -3.96
CA GLY A 267 -3.45 11.50 -3.35
C GLY A 267 -3.69 11.61 -1.85
N PHE A 268 -4.55 10.74 -1.38
CA PHE A 268 -4.76 10.50 0.03
C PHE A 268 -4.88 9.00 0.25
N ILE A 269 -4.11 8.46 1.17
CA ILE A 269 -4.24 7.09 1.62
C ILE A 269 -4.72 7.13 3.06
N PRO A 270 -5.95 6.70 3.37
CA PRO A 270 -6.38 6.53 4.74
C PRO A 270 -5.48 5.50 5.43
N PHE A 271 -5.00 5.81 6.61
CA PHE A 271 -4.11 4.97 7.41
C PHE A 271 -4.69 3.59 7.75
N ASP A 272 -6.01 3.46 7.69
CA ASP A 272 -6.80 2.31 8.10
C ASP A 272 -7.31 1.44 6.95
N LYS A 273 -6.95 1.78 5.72
CA LYS A 273 -7.35 0.96 4.56
C LYS A 273 -6.16 0.30 3.92
N VAL A 274 -6.28 -1.00 3.74
CA VAL A 274 -5.41 -1.76 2.83
C VAL A 274 -5.43 -1.04 1.49
N ILE A 275 -4.26 -0.66 1.01
CA ILE A 275 -4.10 0.01 -0.26
C ILE A 275 -4.67 -0.92 -1.34
N GLN A 276 -5.85 -0.61 -1.83
CA GLN A 276 -6.35 -1.23 -3.04
C GLN A 276 -5.72 -0.48 -4.21
N PRO A 277 -5.19 -1.18 -5.19
CA PRO A 277 -4.70 -0.52 -6.38
C PRO A 277 -5.84 0.30 -7.00
N PRO A 278 -5.58 1.53 -7.45
CA PRO A 278 -6.56 2.29 -8.20
C PRO A 278 -6.99 1.49 -9.42
N GLY A 279 -8.25 1.58 -9.80
CA GLY A 279 -8.75 0.97 -11.03
C GLY A 279 -8.01 1.49 -12.26
N PRO A 280 -8.07 0.79 -13.39
CA PRO A 280 -7.30 1.12 -14.59
C PRO A 280 -7.57 2.51 -15.18
N ASN A 281 -8.63 3.19 -14.72
CA ASN A 281 -9.00 4.55 -15.14
C ASN A 281 -8.82 5.61 -14.04
N GLU A 282 -8.35 5.23 -12.85
CA GLU A 282 -8.08 6.13 -11.75
C GLU A 282 -6.64 6.64 -11.88
N GLY A 283 -6.36 7.30 -12.95
CA GLY A 283 -5.07 7.93 -13.23
C GLY A 283 -5.02 9.38 -12.80
N LEU A 284 -3.85 9.97 -12.88
CA LEU A 284 -3.64 11.40 -12.71
C LEU A 284 -4.68 12.18 -13.51
N ALA A 285 -5.31 13.16 -12.86
CA ALA A 285 -6.21 14.05 -13.57
C ALA A 285 -5.50 14.60 -14.81
N ASP A 286 -6.07 14.34 -15.97
CA ASP A 286 -5.58 14.83 -17.27
C ASP A 286 -4.16 14.39 -17.69
N THR A 287 -3.61 13.28 -17.17
CA THR A 287 -2.38 12.70 -17.68
C THR A 287 -2.61 11.33 -18.29
N THR A 288 -1.85 11.02 -19.34
CA THR A 288 -1.84 9.69 -19.97
C THR A 288 -0.79 8.76 -19.36
N THR A 289 -0.04 9.24 -18.36
CA THR A 289 1.04 8.47 -17.75
C THR A 289 0.44 7.53 -16.71
N PRO A 290 0.60 6.21 -16.85
CA PRO A 290 0.14 5.27 -15.85
C PRO A 290 0.90 5.49 -14.54
N VAL A 291 0.17 5.60 -13.44
CA VAL A 291 0.73 5.67 -12.11
C VAL A 291 0.86 4.26 -11.56
N PRO A 292 1.96 3.93 -10.89
CA PRO A 292 2.08 2.65 -10.24
C PRO A 292 0.91 2.42 -9.29
N PRO A 293 0.20 1.30 -9.39
CA PRO A 293 -1.11 1.10 -8.75
C PRO A 293 -1.09 1.03 -7.22
N HIS A 294 0.07 1.08 -6.57
CA HIS A 294 0.19 0.74 -5.16
C HIS A 294 0.24 1.92 -4.19
N TYR A 295 0.28 3.17 -4.70
CA TYR A 295 0.67 4.28 -3.84
C TYR A 295 -0.34 5.41 -3.70
N PHE A 296 -1.39 5.52 -4.53
CA PHE A 296 -2.30 6.67 -4.50
C PHE A 296 -3.75 6.33 -4.80
N TYR A 297 -4.63 6.98 -4.06
CA TYR A 297 -5.96 7.28 -4.57
C TYR A 297 -5.86 8.54 -5.41
N GLN A 298 -6.19 8.43 -6.67
CA GLN A 298 -6.27 9.56 -7.56
C GLN A 298 -7.73 9.90 -7.80
N VAL A 299 -8.02 11.16 -7.62
CA VAL A 299 -9.35 11.70 -7.89
C VAL A 299 -9.31 12.34 -9.26
N LYS A 300 -9.65 11.56 -10.29
CA LYS A 300 -9.86 12.10 -11.62
C LYS A 300 -11.25 12.72 -11.70
N ASP A 301 -11.32 13.96 -12.18
CA ASP A 301 -12.55 14.71 -12.42
C ASP A 301 -13.46 14.96 -11.19
N THR A 302 -13.08 14.54 -9.99
CA THR A 302 -13.82 14.85 -8.78
C THR A 302 -13.34 16.19 -8.22
N PRO A 303 -14.24 17.17 -8.04
CA PRO A 303 -13.86 18.42 -7.40
C PRO A 303 -13.54 18.20 -5.94
N PHE A 304 -12.59 18.97 -5.43
CA PHE A 304 -12.21 18.93 -4.01
C PHE A 304 -12.04 20.35 -3.46
N GLY A 305 -12.07 20.45 -2.14
CA GLY A 305 -11.85 21.70 -1.43
C GLY A 305 -10.90 21.52 -0.25
N GLY A 306 -10.49 22.62 0.33
CA GLY A 306 -9.60 22.66 1.50
C GLY A 306 -8.17 22.27 1.17
N THR A 307 -7.55 21.54 2.06
CA THR A 307 -6.14 21.15 1.95
C THR A 307 -5.99 19.82 1.22
N LEU A 308 -5.17 19.81 0.19
CA LEU A 308 -5.02 18.70 -0.74
C LEU A 308 -3.60 18.17 -0.74
N PRO A 309 -3.37 16.87 -0.50
CA PRO A 309 -2.05 16.28 -0.65
C PRO A 309 -1.60 16.30 -2.10
N ILE A 310 -0.38 16.77 -2.32
CA ILE A 310 0.34 16.68 -3.59
C ILE A 310 1.42 15.63 -3.44
N MET A 311 1.44 14.66 -4.34
CA MET A 311 2.38 13.55 -4.28
C MET A 311 3.55 13.79 -5.23
N ILE A 312 4.74 13.90 -4.63
CA ILE A 312 6.01 14.07 -5.34
C ILE A 312 6.80 12.77 -5.27
N ASN A 313 7.36 12.34 -6.40
CA ASN A 313 8.27 11.21 -6.45
C ASN A 313 9.68 11.68 -6.03
N TYR A 314 9.93 11.75 -4.74
CA TYR A 314 11.22 12.21 -4.21
C TYR A 314 12.41 11.35 -4.65
N PRO A 315 12.35 10.01 -4.68
CA PRO A 315 13.44 9.21 -5.24
C PRO A 315 13.75 9.51 -6.70
N ALA A 316 12.73 9.68 -7.54
CA ALA A 316 12.94 10.05 -8.94
C ALA A 316 13.53 11.47 -9.04
N ALA A 317 13.04 12.41 -8.23
CA ALA A 317 13.60 13.76 -8.15
C ALA A 317 15.07 13.75 -7.69
N THR A 318 15.39 12.95 -6.67
CA THR A 318 16.77 12.77 -6.17
C THR A 318 17.67 12.12 -7.24
N ALA A 319 17.18 11.10 -7.94
CA ALA A 319 17.92 10.45 -9.03
C ALA A 319 18.20 11.41 -10.19
N LEU A 320 17.28 12.34 -10.45
CA LEU A 320 17.48 13.43 -11.40
C LEU A 320 18.53 14.46 -10.92
N GLY A 321 18.89 14.43 -9.64
CA GLY A 321 19.78 15.41 -9.01
C GLY A 321 19.06 16.66 -8.51
N ALA A 322 17.72 16.63 -8.41
CA ALA A 322 16.95 17.71 -7.83
C ALA A 322 17.11 17.75 -6.32
N THR A 323 17.29 18.94 -5.78
CA THR A 323 17.36 19.18 -4.33
C THR A 323 16.13 19.92 -3.83
N HIS A 324 15.42 20.57 -4.73
CA HIS A 324 14.23 21.37 -4.43
C HIS A 324 13.20 21.24 -5.57
N TYR A 325 11.96 21.57 -5.25
CA TYR A 325 10.89 21.70 -6.24
C TYR A 325 10.03 22.93 -5.91
N ARG A 326 9.33 23.44 -6.90
CA ARG A 326 8.42 24.60 -6.77
C ARG A 326 7.08 24.26 -7.40
N ILE A 327 6.01 24.66 -6.73
CA ILE A 327 4.64 24.45 -7.19
C ILE A 327 4.06 25.77 -7.65
N THR A 328 3.46 25.78 -8.83
CA THR A 328 2.66 26.90 -9.34
C THR A 328 1.25 26.42 -9.66
N VAL A 329 0.28 27.27 -9.33
CA VAL A 329 -1.11 27.08 -9.72
C VAL A 329 -1.53 28.29 -10.55
N ASP A 330 -2.00 28.05 -11.76
CA ASP A 330 -2.33 29.10 -12.73
C ASP A 330 -1.18 30.11 -12.95
N GLY A 331 0.05 29.60 -12.92
CA GLY A 331 1.26 30.42 -13.05
C GLY A 331 1.68 31.19 -11.78
N VAL A 332 0.93 31.08 -10.71
CA VAL A 332 1.25 31.74 -9.42
C VAL A 332 1.96 30.77 -8.49
N ILE A 333 3.11 31.18 -7.94
CA ILE A 333 3.89 30.37 -6.98
C ILE A 333 3.09 30.17 -5.70
N ARG A 334 3.06 28.95 -5.18
CA ARG A 334 2.45 28.59 -3.90
C ARG A 334 3.49 28.60 -2.80
N PHE A 335 3.08 29.13 -1.64
CA PHE A 335 3.92 29.27 -0.44
C PHE A 335 3.34 28.52 0.77
N ASP A 336 2.44 27.59 0.53
CA ASP A 336 1.76 26.87 1.60
C ASP A 336 2.80 26.10 2.45
N SER A 337 2.62 26.12 3.75
CA SER A 337 3.43 25.36 4.69
C SER A 337 2.53 24.46 5.55
N TRP A 338 3.08 23.33 5.99
CA TRP A 338 2.34 22.39 6.83
C TRP A 338 3.28 21.68 7.80
N THR A 339 2.71 21.14 8.86
CA THR A 339 3.42 20.26 9.80
C THR A 339 2.89 18.84 9.64
N ASP A 340 3.80 17.92 9.53
CA ASP A 340 3.54 16.49 9.40
C ASP A 340 4.42 15.69 10.36
N GLU A 341 4.24 14.38 10.43
CA GLU A 341 5.05 13.50 11.24
C GLU A 341 5.98 12.66 10.36
N GLU A 342 7.26 12.65 10.68
CA GLU A 342 8.28 11.88 9.99
C GLU A 342 8.89 10.85 10.94
N TRP A 343 9.10 9.63 10.44
CA TRP A 343 9.77 8.58 11.21
C TRP A 343 11.29 8.83 11.26
N ASN A 344 11.84 9.02 12.45
CA ASN A 344 13.27 9.29 12.67
C ASN A 344 14.11 8.01 12.88
N GLY A 345 13.53 6.82 12.72
CA GLY A 345 14.14 5.52 13.03
C GLY A 345 13.69 4.92 14.36
N VAL A 346 13.07 5.70 15.24
CA VAL A 346 12.63 5.29 16.58
C VAL A 346 11.18 5.68 16.87
N THR A 347 10.78 6.88 16.49
CA THR A 347 9.43 7.44 16.73
C THR A 347 9.06 8.41 15.63
N PHE A 348 7.77 8.72 15.53
CA PHE A 348 7.29 9.80 14.68
C PHE A 348 7.56 11.14 15.36
N VAL A 349 8.17 12.06 14.61
CA VAL A 349 8.48 13.41 15.05
C VAL A 349 7.80 14.44 14.15
N PRO A 350 7.25 15.53 14.71
CA PRO A 350 6.68 16.61 13.92
C PRO A 350 7.75 17.27 13.04
N VAL A 351 7.44 17.41 11.74
CA VAL A 351 8.30 18.11 10.77
C VAL A 351 7.47 19.16 10.05
N THR A 352 7.88 20.42 10.19
CA THR A 352 7.26 21.51 9.43
C THR A 352 7.96 21.65 8.09
N THR A 353 7.20 21.53 7.02
CA THR A 353 7.66 21.80 5.66
C THR A 353 7.21 23.18 5.25
N SER A 354 8.16 24.03 4.92
CA SER A 354 7.93 25.38 4.43
C SER A 354 8.81 25.66 3.22
N THR A 355 8.45 26.70 2.48
CA THR A 355 9.26 27.11 1.33
C THR A 355 10.56 27.77 1.77
N VAL A 356 11.58 27.58 0.96
CA VAL A 356 12.90 28.19 1.11
C VAL A 356 13.24 29.03 -0.11
N VAL A 357 14.27 29.85 0.02
CA VAL A 357 14.84 30.65 -1.07
C VAL A 357 15.99 29.88 -1.72
N VAL A 358 15.94 29.70 -3.03
CA VAL A 358 17.02 29.08 -3.82
C VAL A 358 17.49 30.07 -4.88
N ASN A 359 18.77 30.41 -4.91
CA ASN A 359 19.34 31.40 -5.83
C ASN A 359 18.50 32.69 -5.90
N PHE A 360 18.21 33.26 -4.74
CA PHE A 360 17.43 34.50 -4.57
C PHE A 360 15.96 34.42 -4.99
N GLN A 361 15.47 33.29 -5.43
CA GLN A 361 14.05 33.07 -5.75
C GLN A 361 13.35 32.33 -4.60
N PRO A 362 12.17 32.78 -4.14
CA PRO A 362 11.41 32.15 -3.08
C PRO A 362 10.50 31.03 -3.61
N GLY A 363 9.87 30.31 -2.67
CA GLY A 363 8.79 29.37 -2.97
C GLY A 363 9.22 27.98 -3.35
N PHE A 364 10.43 27.56 -3.02
CA PHE A 364 10.90 26.19 -3.25
C PHE A 364 10.74 25.33 -2.01
N TYR A 365 10.32 24.11 -2.19
CA TYR A 365 10.27 23.08 -1.16
C TYR A 365 11.48 22.15 -1.29
N PRO A 366 12.09 21.71 -0.19
CA PRO A 366 13.18 20.73 -0.25
C PRO A 366 12.68 19.37 -0.72
N VAL A 367 13.43 18.71 -1.60
CA VAL A 367 13.27 17.29 -1.90
C VAL A 367 13.73 16.52 -0.67
N ARG A 368 12.86 15.71 -0.10
CA ARG A 368 13.17 14.90 1.09
C ARG A 368 13.90 13.62 0.71
N THR A 369 14.72 13.12 1.63
CA THR A 369 15.50 11.89 1.47
C THR A 369 15.04 10.78 2.40
N SER A 370 13.95 11.00 3.14
CA SER A 370 13.46 10.01 4.11
C SER A 370 13.04 8.71 3.42
N PRO A 371 13.50 7.55 3.88
CA PRO A 371 13.12 6.26 3.32
C PRO A 371 11.64 5.90 3.58
N PHE A 372 10.94 6.63 4.46
CA PHE A 372 9.55 6.34 4.86
C PHE A 372 8.50 7.15 4.11
N LEU A 373 8.89 7.87 3.06
CA LEU A 373 8.00 8.66 2.19
C LEU A 373 6.80 7.89 1.61
N PHE A 374 6.82 6.58 1.66
CA PHE A 374 5.80 5.71 1.07
C PHE A 374 4.85 5.07 2.07
N ILE A 375 5.18 5.11 3.35
CA ILE A 375 4.35 4.51 4.40
C ILE A 375 3.40 5.54 5.00
N ASN A 376 3.77 6.81 4.92
CA ASN A 376 2.93 7.90 5.38
C ASN A 376 2.55 8.82 4.21
N PRO A 377 1.34 8.70 3.67
CA PRO A 377 0.86 9.54 2.57
C PRO A 377 0.72 11.01 2.94
N SER A 378 0.80 11.34 4.23
CA SER A 378 0.84 12.72 4.69
C SER A 378 2.18 13.42 4.44
N LEU A 379 3.21 12.72 3.93
CA LEU A 379 4.51 13.31 3.60
C LEU A 379 4.57 14.00 2.22
N GLY A 380 3.47 14.04 1.48
CA GLY A 380 3.36 14.88 0.29
C GLY A 380 3.22 16.36 0.65
N SER A 381 3.58 17.23 -0.27
CA SER A 381 3.24 18.65 -0.16
C SER A 381 1.72 18.80 -0.11
N LEU A 382 1.26 19.73 0.72
CA LEU A 382 -0.14 20.09 0.78
C LEU A 382 -0.40 21.33 -0.06
N LEU A 383 -1.53 21.35 -0.77
CA LEU A 383 -2.05 22.50 -1.46
C LEU A 383 -3.28 23.01 -0.70
N ASP A 384 -3.21 24.22 -0.19
CA ASP A 384 -4.39 24.90 0.34
C ASP A 384 -5.20 25.49 -0.82
N SER A 385 -6.35 24.90 -1.10
CA SER A 385 -7.25 25.36 -2.16
C SER A 385 -8.25 26.43 -1.69
N THR A 386 -8.30 26.78 -0.40
CA THR A 386 -9.31 27.72 0.13
C THR A 386 -9.21 29.12 -0.48
N GLY A 387 -8.02 29.50 -0.93
CA GLY A 387 -7.79 30.75 -1.66
C GLY A 387 -8.01 30.68 -3.17
N LEU A 388 -8.41 29.51 -3.71
CA LEU A 388 -8.70 29.34 -5.12
C LEU A 388 -10.20 29.47 -5.40
N SER A 389 -10.55 29.91 -6.59
CA SER A 389 -11.95 29.95 -7.04
C SER A 389 -12.52 28.54 -7.24
N ASN A 390 -13.84 28.40 -7.17
CA ASN A 390 -14.52 27.13 -7.49
C ASN A 390 -14.54 26.92 -9.01
N ALA A 391 -13.40 26.45 -9.55
CA ALA A 391 -13.18 26.31 -10.99
C ALA A 391 -12.15 25.21 -11.28
N VAL A 392 -11.82 25.05 -12.55
CA VAL A 392 -10.68 24.22 -12.98
C VAL A 392 -9.42 25.07 -12.95
N HIS A 393 -8.40 24.56 -12.29
CA HIS A 393 -7.08 25.17 -12.13
C HIS A 393 -6.02 24.30 -12.80
N THR A 394 -4.85 24.88 -13.03
CA THR A 394 -3.70 24.21 -13.65
C THR A 394 -2.50 24.23 -12.69
N LEU A 395 -2.00 23.07 -12.34
CA LEU A 395 -0.81 22.91 -11.51
C LEU A 395 0.39 22.52 -12.35
N VAL A 396 1.55 23.11 -12.04
CA VAL A 396 2.85 22.75 -12.61
C VAL A 396 3.87 22.64 -11.47
N VAL A 397 4.72 21.63 -11.54
CA VAL A 397 5.84 21.44 -10.60
C VAL A 397 7.16 21.53 -11.35
N GLU A 398 8.04 22.39 -10.85
CA GLU A 398 9.41 22.53 -11.34
C GLU A 398 10.38 21.87 -10.37
N PHE A 399 11.30 21.05 -10.87
CA PHE A 399 12.35 20.40 -10.09
C PHE A 399 13.68 21.07 -10.38
N VAL A 400 14.38 21.50 -9.34
CA VAL A 400 15.56 22.34 -9.47
C VAL A 400 16.70 21.88 -8.57
N LYS A 401 17.91 22.36 -8.91
CA LYS A 401 19.06 22.39 -8.00
C LYS A 401 19.65 23.80 -7.95
N PRO A 402 20.31 24.17 -6.84
CA PRO A 402 21.01 25.45 -6.79
C PRO A 402 22.01 25.62 -7.93
N ASN A 403 22.06 26.77 -8.50
CA ASN A 403 23.13 27.13 -9.42
C ASN A 403 24.40 27.42 -8.61
N PRO A 404 25.51 26.71 -8.86
CA PRO A 404 26.73 26.87 -8.09
C PRO A 404 27.47 28.19 -8.38
N LEU A 405 27.10 28.87 -9.47
CA LEU A 405 27.76 30.15 -9.82
C LEU A 405 27.25 31.26 -8.88
N PRO A 406 28.15 32.01 -8.22
CA PRO A 406 27.73 33.11 -7.37
C PRO A 406 27.04 34.19 -8.20
N PHE A 407 26.02 34.84 -7.61
CA PHE A 407 25.26 35.93 -8.20
C PHE A 407 24.34 35.55 -9.39
N VAL A 408 24.16 34.28 -9.70
CA VAL A 408 23.15 33.86 -10.68
C VAL A 408 21.78 33.81 -9.99
N PRO A 409 20.80 34.61 -10.44
CA PRO A 409 19.52 34.78 -9.73
C PRO A 409 18.52 33.64 -9.96
N SER A 410 18.93 32.58 -10.64
CA SER A 410 18.01 31.47 -10.95
C SER A 410 18.65 30.12 -10.68
N PRO A 411 17.95 29.19 -10.03
CA PRO A 411 18.38 27.82 -9.91
C PRO A 411 18.39 27.14 -11.30
N ILE A 412 19.08 26.03 -11.38
CA ILE A 412 19.08 25.17 -12.58
C ILE A 412 17.80 24.35 -12.55
N VAL A 413 16.92 24.56 -13.52
CA VAL A 413 15.73 23.74 -13.73
C VAL A 413 16.16 22.42 -14.39
N LEU A 414 15.85 21.30 -13.75
CA LEU A 414 16.17 19.94 -14.21
C LEU A 414 15.00 19.31 -14.93
N ALA A 415 13.78 19.58 -14.46
CA ALA A 415 12.56 19.13 -15.09
C ALA A 415 11.38 20.03 -14.71
N THR A 416 10.38 20.04 -15.57
CA THR A 416 9.08 20.68 -15.34
C THR A 416 7.99 19.67 -15.75
N THR A 417 6.99 19.49 -14.89
CA THR A 417 5.86 18.61 -15.23
C THR A 417 5.02 19.18 -16.34
N PRO A 418 4.35 18.35 -17.14
CA PRO A 418 3.21 18.80 -17.94
C PRO A 418 2.19 19.49 -17.04
N PRO A 419 1.42 20.47 -17.57
CA PRO A 419 0.33 21.09 -16.83
C PRO A 419 -0.73 20.06 -16.42
N VAL A 420 -1.05 20.00 -15.13
CA VAL A 420 -2.06 19.11 -14.57
C VAL A 420 -3.29 19.90 -14.20
N LYS A 421 -4.44 19.57 -14.77
CA LYS A 421 -5.71 20.21 -14.46
C LYS A 421 -6.37 19.53 -13.26
N PHE A 422 -6.96 20.35 -12.39
CA PHE A 422 -7.74 19.88 -11.25
C PHE A 422 -8.91 20.84 -10.98
N ARG A 423 -9.99 20.32 -10.44
CA ARG A 423 -11.17 21.11 -10.14
C ARG A 423 -11.28 21.38 -8.64
N VAL A 424 -11.50 22.65 -8.28
CA VAL A 424 -11.73 23.08 -6.90
C VAL A 424 -13.21 23.36 -6.68
N ASP A 425 -13.74 22.93 -5.54
CA ASP A 425 -15.05 23.29 -5.04
C ASP A 425 -14.99 23.43 -3.51
N ASN A 426 -14.88 24.65 -3.03
CA ASN A 426 -14.82 25.01 -1.62
C ASN A 426 -16.21 25.33 -1.03
N ASN A 427 -17.30 24.97 -1.72
CA ASN A 427 -18.62 25.15 -1.17
C ASN A 427 -18.86 24.16 -0.02
N PRO A 428 -19.39 24.58 1.12
CA PRO A 428 -19.75 23.69 2.19
C PRO A 428 -21.05 22.94 1.86
N CYS A 429 -21.21 21.76 2.44
CA CYS A 429 -22.49 21.11 2.52
C CYS A 429 -23.49 21.94 3.32
N ARG A 430 -24.75 21.67 3.14
CA ARG A 430 -25.85 22.19 3.96
C ARG A 430 -26.62 21.01 4.55
N ALA A 431 -26.88 21.09 5.83
CA ALA A 431 -27.74 20.18 6.55
C ALA A 431 -28.74 20.99 7.37
N ALA A 432 -29.98 20.65 7.31
CA ALA A 432 -31.03 21.32 8.08
C ALA A 432 -32.14 20.34 8.46
N LEU A 433 -32.61 20.47 9.69
CA LEU A 433 -33.75 19.74 10.23
C LEU A 433 -34.93 20.69 10.39
N ALA A 434 -36.08 20.29 9.92
CA ALA A 434 -37.32 20.94 10.29
C ALA A 434 -37.81 20.41 11.65
N ALA A 435 -38.48 21.26 12.42
CA ALA A 435 -39.06 20.83 13.68
C ALA A 435 -40.01 19.63 13.47
N PRO A 436 -39.86 18.58 14.29
CA PRO A 436 -40.73 17.39 14.18
C PRO A 436 -42.20 17.75 14.44
N LYS A 437 -43.10 17.05 13.77
CA LYS A 437 -44.54 17.32 13.85
C LYS A 437 -45.34 16.05 14.11
N VAL A 438 -46.37 16.17 14.92
CA VAL A 438 -47.48 15.21 15.01
C VAL A 438 -48.70 15.83 14.36
N GLY A 439 -49.10 15.32 13.23
CA GLY A 439 -50.10 15.97 12.39
C GLY A 439 -49.67 17.37 11.94
N ILE A 440 -50.39 18.40 12.33
CA ILE A 440 -50.07 19.80 12.07
C ILE A 440 -49.28 20.46 13.21
N ASN A 441 -49.19 19.80 14.38
CA ASN A 441 -48.57 20.35 15.57
C ASN A 441 -47.07 20.14 15.53
N ALA A 442 -46.29 21.22 15.56
CA ALA A 442 -44.85 21.18 15.74
C ALA A 442 -44.50 21.15 17.23
N ALA A 443 -43.24 20.75 17.52
CA ALA A 443 -42.69 20.94 18.86
C ALA A 443 -42.76 22.43 19.26
N ASP A 444 -43.08 22.68 20.51
CA ASP A 444 -43.13 24.04 21.08
C ASP A 444 -41.72 24.61 21.28
N ASP A 445 -41.64 25.85 21.77
CA ASP A 445 -40.39 26.56 22.00
C ASP A 445 -39.48 25.86 23.02
N CYS A 446 -40.01 24.96 23.83
CA CYS A 446 -39.28 24.11 24.77
C CYS A 446 -38.85 22.78 24.15
N GLY A 447 -39.16 22.54 22.88
CA GLY A 447 -38.87 21.29 22.19
C GLY A 447 -39.85 20.16 22.56
N ILE A 448 -41.00 20.46 23.13
CA ILE A 448 -41.98 19.45 23.51
C ILE A 448 -42.94 19.19 22.33
N LEU A 449 -42.93 17.97 21.83
CA LEU A 449 -43.83 17.50 20.80
C LEU A 449 -44.98 16.67 21.45
N ARG A 450 -46.19 17.18 21.39
CA ARG A 450 -47.33 16.53 22.02
C ARG A 450 -48.04 15.56 21.07
N TYR A 451 -48.40 14.41 21.61
CA TYR A 451 -49.20 13.41 20.91
C TYR A 451 -50.46 13.06 21.74
N VAL A 452 -51.49 12.53 21.11
CA VAL A 452 -52.73 12.12 21.76
C VAL A 452 -52.80 10.60 21.87
N LEU A 453 -52.42 9.90 20.81
CA LEU A 453 -52.46 8.45 20.74
C LEU A 453 -51.09 7.86 20.44
N PRO A 454 -50.74 6.67 20.98
CA PRO A 454 -49.52 5.97 20.63
C PRO A 454 -49.39 5.66 19.13
N ALA A 455 -50.52 5.63 18.42
CA ALA A 455 -50.55 5.41 16.96
C ALA A 455 -50.35 6.70 16.15
N ASP A 456 -50.27 7.86 16.79
CA ASP A 456 -50.04 9.12 16.08
C ASP A 456 -48.71 9.08 15.34
N THR A 457 -48.69 9.66 14.15
CA THR A 457 -47.54 9.67 13.29
C THR A 457 -46.69 10.92 13.54
N VAL A 458 -45.42 10.71 13.83
CA VAL A 458 -44.41 11.78 13.91
C VAL A 458 -43.74 11.92 12.55
N ASN A 459 -43.77 13.11 12.00
CA ASN A 459 -43.10 13.46 10.76
C ASN A 459 -41.82 14.25 11.06
N MET A 460 -40.72 13.76 10.56
CA MET A 460 -39.39 14.36 10.69
C MET A 460 -38.84 14.63 9.30
N VAL A 461 -38.59 15.88 9.00
CA VAL A 461 -38.15 16.33 7.67
C VAL A 461 -36.77 16.91 7.76
N PHE A 462 -35.91 16.55 6.83
CA PHE A 462 -34.57 17.05 6.73
C PHE A 462 -34.21 17.51 5.32
N THR A 463 -33.18 18.30 5.22
CA THR A 463 -32.53 18.66 3.97
C THR A 463 -31.04 18.40 4.10
N ALA A 464 -30.46 17.71 3.14
CA ALA A 464 -29.03 17.53 2.98
C ALA A 464 -28.65 17.90 1.55
N ALA A 465 -27.72 18.82 1.35
CA ALA A 465 -27.43 19.36 0.02
C ALA A 465 -25.97 19.83 -0.10
N HIS A 466 -25.47 19.79 -1.33
CA HIS A 466 -24.28 20.48 -1.77
C HIS A 466 -24.51 21.03 -3.18
N PRO A 467 -24.03 22.23 -3.53
CA PRO A 467 -24.36 22.84 -4.83
C PRO A 467 -23.94 22.02 -6.04
N ASN A 468 -22.79 21.35 -6.00
CA ASN A 468 -22.22 20.71 -7.17
C ASN A 468 -21.74 19.27 -6.92
N ASN A 469 -21.54 18.88 -5.67
CA ASN A 469 -20.68 17.73 -5.38
C ASN A 469 -21.14 16.94 -4.14
N PHE A 470 -22.41 16.60 -4.12
CA PHE A 470 -23.02 15.88 -2.99
C PHE A 470 -22.63 14.40 -3.02
N ALA A 471 -22.03 13.91 -1.95
CA ALA A 471 -21.63 12.50 -1.84
C ALA A 471 -22.72 11.63 -1.23
N ASP A 472 -22.98 11.89 0.02
CA ASP A 472 -23.90 11.10 0.81
C ASP A 472 -24.52 11.93 1.96
N TYR A 473 -25.52 11.38 2.59
CA TYR A 473 -26.11 11.90 3.81
C TYR A 473 -26.43 10.76 4.78
N SER A 474 -26.48 11.09 6.05
CA SER A 474 -27.06 10.23 7.07
C SER A 474 -28.11 11.01 7.84
N PHE A 475 -29.21 10.36 8.14
CA PHE A 475 -30.30 10.92 8.93
C PHE A 475 -30.79 9.88 9.92
N GLY A 476 -31.01 10.27 11.17
CA GLY A 476 -31.42 9.33 12.18
C GLY A 476 -32.00 9.98 13.43
N LEU A 477 -32.57 9.15 14.27
CA LEU A 477 -33.08 9.46 15.59
C LEU A 477 -32.17 8.82 16.64
N ILE A 478 -31.69 9.61 17.59
CA ILE A 478 -30.89 9.15 18.71
C ILE A 478 -31.78 9.12 19.93
N ARG A 479 -32.00 7.95 20.53
CA ARG A 479 -32.76 7.79 21.77
C ARG A 479 -31.86 7.90 22.99
N GLY A 480 -32.40 8.56 23.99
CA GLY A 480 -32.02 8.37 25.37
C GLY A 480 -30.75 9.11 25.81
N HIS A 481 -30.97 10.08 26.67
CA HIS A 481 -29.89 10.84 27.31
C HIS A 481 -29.26 10.14 28.51
N ASN A 482 -29.79 8.99 28.97
CA ASN A 482 -29.38 8.38 30.24
C ASN A 482 -29.16 6.87 30.25
N THR A 483 -28.95 6.25 29.11
CA THR A 483 -28.52 4.83 29.08
C THR A 483 -27.08 4.71 28.59
N PRO A 484 -26.14 4.25 29.41
CA PRO A 484 -24.83 3.83 28.91
C PRO A 484 -24.96 2.47 28.21
N PRO A 485 -24.13 2.20 27.25
CA PRO A 485 -23.65 2.85 26.03
C PRO A 485 -24.28 2.22 24.79
N PRO A 486 -23.99 2.64 23.63
CA PRO A 486 -24.03 3.95 23.00
C PRO A 486 -25.47 4.33 22.58
N PRO A 487 -25.76 5.57 22.18
CA PRO A 487 -27.12 5.95 21.78
C PRO A 487 -27.60 5.04 20.64
N VAL A 488 -28.75 4.43 20.81
CA VAL A 488 -29.31 3.54 19.80
C VAL A 488 -29.85 4.40 18.67
N ILE A 489 -29.22 4.33 17.50
CA ILE A 489 -29.75 4.97 16.29
C ILE A 489 -30.93 4.15 15.82
N VAL A 490 -32.12 4.75 15.84
CA VAL A 490 -33.33 4.12 15.36
C VAL A 490 -33.77 4.79 14.07
N GLY A 491 -33.82 4.01 12.98
CA GLY A 491 -34.28 4.51 11.69
C GLY A 491 -33.30 5.39 10.95
N ALA A 492 -31.98 5.10 11.03
CA ALA A 492 -30.98 5.78 10.20
C ALA A 492 -31.22 5.49 8.72
N THR A 493 -31.27 6.54 7.92
CA THR A 493 -31.30 6.44 6.47
C THR A 493 -30.02 7.07 5.93
N SER A 494 -29.30 6.35 5.07
CA SER A 494 -28.13 6.86 4.36
C SER A 494 -28.32 6.60 2.88
N GLY A 495 -27.77 7.46 2.04
CA GLY A 495 -27.87 7.30 0.61
C GLY A 495 -26.93 8.22 -0.16
N GLN A 496 -26.58 7.80 -1.38
CA GLN A 496 -25.90 8.66 -2.34
C GLN A 496 -26.97 9.32 -3.22
N VAL A 497 -26.79 10.60 -3.47
CA VAL A 497 -27.73 11.39 -4.27
C VAL A 497 -26.96 12.18 -5.31
N SER A 498 -27.37 12.05 -6.56
CA SER A 498 -26.78 12.79 -7.67
C SER A 498 -27.27 14.23 -7.80
N ALA A 499 -28.30 14.62 -7.04
CA ALA A 499 -28.93 15.94 -7.12
C ALA A 499 -28.43 16.88 -6.04
N ALA A 500 -28.35 18.16 -6.36
CA ALA A 500 -27.86 19.21 -5.48
C ALA A 500 -28.69 19.42 -4.20
N THR A 501 -29.90 18.91 -4.13
CA THR A 501 -30.79 19.07 -2.98
C THR A 501 -31.59 17.78 -2.77
N ASN A 502 -31.58 17.29 -1.55
CA ASN A 502 -32.36 16.12 -1.18
C ASN A 502 -33.18 16.41 0.09
N PRO A 503 -34.45 16.76 -0.01
CA PRO A 503 -35.35 16.72 1.11
C PRO A 503 -35.74 15.26 1.37
N GLY A 504 -35.58 14.80 2.60
CA GLY A 504 -35.99 13.49 3.05
C GLY A 504 -37.00 13.60 4.18
N THR A 505 -37.79 12.55 4.37
CA THR A 505 -38.73 12.45 5.45
C THR A 505 -38.66 11.07 6.08
N ILE A 506 -38.55 11.03 7.41
CA ILE A 506 -38.81 9.82 8.19
C ILE A 506 -40.15 9.98 8.87
N THR A 507 -40.98 8.95 8.76
CA THR A 507 -42.28 8.85 9.43
C THR A 507 -42.32 7.61 10.31
N GLY A 508 -42.85 7.75 11.51
CA GLY A 508 -43.04 6.63 12.40
C GLY A 508 -44.19 6.93 13.37
N THR A 509 -44.84 5.88 13.89
CA THR A 509 -45.77 6.07 14.99
C THR A 509 -45.04 6.41 16.27
N VAL A 510 -45.67 7.16 17.16
CA VAL A 510 -45.13 7.47 18.48
C VAL A 510 -44.70 6.18 19.21
N ALA A 511 -45.52 5.15 19.17
CA ALA A 511 -45.24 3.85 19.77
C ALA A 511 -43.95 3.20 19.21
N ASN A 512 -43.74 3.26 17.91
CA ASN A 512 -42.52 2.72 17.28
C ASN A 512 -41.27 3.53 17.61
N LEU A 513 -41.41 4.83 17.74
CA LEU A 513 -40.29 5.71 18.12
C LEU A 513 -39.92 5.54 19.59
N LEU A 514 -40.90 5.47 20.49
CA LEU A 514 -40.67 5.28 21.92
C LEU A 514 -40.23 3.85 22.28
N GLY A 515 -40.59 2.85 21.48
CA GLY A 515 -40.40 1.43 21.77
C GLY A 515 -41.41 0.85 22.78
N PRO A 516 -41.51 -0.48 22.88
CA PRO A 516 -42.56 -1.15 23.64
C PRO A 516 -42.49 -0.92 25.17
N SER A 517 -41.34 -0.58 25.71
CA SER A 517 -41.17 -0.34 27.14
C SER A 517 -41.63 1.03 27.63
N CYS A 518 -42.01 1.91 26.73
CA CYS A 518 -42.30 3.31 27.04
C CYS A 518 -43.81 3.63 27.00
N VAL A 519 -44.65 2.68 26.69
CA VAL A 519 -46.11 2.84 26.50
C VAL A 519 -46.92 2.45 27.75
N VAL A 520 -46.25 2.31 28.91
CA VAL A 520 -46.96 1.87 30.13
C VAL A 520 -47.31 3.10 30.96
N GLY A 521 -48.61 3.44 30.99
CA GLY A 521 -49.19 4.31 32.02
C GLY A 521 -49.23 5.79 31.76
N GLY A 522 -49.20 6.26 30.53
CA GLY A 522 -49.77 7.57 30.17
C GLY A 522 -48.92 8.82 30.42
N MET A 523 -47.74 8.77 30.97
CA MET A 523 -46.84 9.93 31.11
C MET A 523 -45.36 9.53 31.08
N ALA A 524 -44.88 9.28 29.91
CA ALA A 524 -43.41 9.19 29.73
C ALA A 524 -42.98 10.33 28.80
N ALA A 525 -42.30 11.29 29.34
CA ALA A 525 -41.55 12.26 28.57
C ALA A 525 -40.18 11.69 28.27
N PHE A 526 -39.81 11.60 27.00
CA PHE A 526 -38.50 11.12 26.58
C PHE A 526 -37.81 12.21 25.77
N ALA A 527 -36.56 12.44 26.10
CA ALA A 527 -35.70 13.30 25.29
C ALA A 527 -35.17 12.51 24.08
N GLU A 528 -35.42 13.00 22.91
CA GLU A 528 -35.00 12.45 21.64
C GLU A 528 -34.12 13.49 20.90
N SER A 529 -33.20 13.05 20.08
CA SER A 529 -32.42 13.93 19.24
C SER A 529 -32.47 13.47 17.79
N LEU A 530 -32.81 14.40 16.92
CA LEU A 530 -32.68 14.22 15.47
C LEU A 530 -31.30 14.69 15.02
N TYR A 531 -30.71 14.00 14.12
CA TYR A 531 -29.51 14.49 13.45
C TYR A 531 -29.60 14.28 11.94
N VAL A 532 -28.94 15.16 11.21
CA VAL A 532 -28.61 14.99 9.81
C VAL A 532 -27.16 15.36 9.59
N ALA A 533 -26.47 14.60 8.79
CA ALA A 533 -25.14 14.93 8.31
C ALA A 533 -25.11 14.83 6.78
N ALA A 534 -24.44 15.77 6.14
CA ALA A 534 -24.25 15.81 4.70
C ALA A 534 -22.77 15.91 4.38
N ARG A 535 -22.30 15.16 3.38
CA ARG A 535 -20.93 15.19 2.90
C ARG A 535 -20.84 15.61 1.46
N ALA A 536 -19.84 16.44 1.18
CA ALA A 536 -19.44 16.68 -0.19
C ALA A 536 -18.66 15.49 -0.75
N ASN A 537 -18.82 15.21 -2.04
CA ASN A 537 -18.04 14.20 -2.73
C ASN A 537 -16.65 14.74 -3.07
N SER A 538 -15.90 15.14 -2.07
CA SER A 538 -14.54 15.63 -2.24
C SER A 538 -13.52 14.52 -2.41
N GLY A 539 -13.91 13.26 -2.28
CA GLY A 539 -12.98 12.13 -2.21
C GLY A 539 -12.10 12.11 -0.95
N TRP A 540 -12.21 13.14 -0.11
CA TRP A 540 -11.31 13.40 1.02
C TRP A 540 -12.07 13.30 2.33
N SER A 541 -12.21 12.11 2.84
CA SER A 541 -12.97 11.81 4.06
C SER A 541 -12.47 12.50 5.34
N ARG A 542 -11.38 13.27 5.26
CA ARG A 542 -10.81 14.02 6.41
C ARG A 542 -11.11 15.51 6.40
N GLN A 543 -11.83 16.00 5.41
CA GLN A 543 -12.15 17.43 5.38
C GLN A 543 -13.54 17.70 5.94
N SER A 544 -13.72 17.35 7.21
CA SER A 544 -14.97 17.59 7.94
C SER A 544 -15.44 19.05 7.91
N GLN A 545 -14.57 20.00 7.58
CA GLN A 545 -14.91 21.40 7.43
C GLN A 545 -15.90 21.69 6.29
N TYR A 546 -16.03 20.76 5.32
CA TYR A 546 -17.00 20.87 4.24
C TYR A 546 -18.24 20.01 4.46
N ASP A 547 -18.23 19.14 5.46
CA ASP A 547 -19.39 18.43 5.90
C ASP A 547 -20.28 19.34 6.73
N ALA A 548 -21.57 19.13 6.71
CA ALA A 548 -22.52 19.85 7.53
C ALA A 548 -23.36 18.87 8.34
N SER A 549 -23.71 19.27 9.54
CA SER A 549 -24.64 18.52 10.38
C SER A 549 -25.60 19.47 11.07
N ASP A 550 -26.79 18.99 11.35
CA ASP A 550 -27.79 19.67 12.19
C ASP A 550 -28.35 18.68 13.20
N LEU A 551 -28.58 19.16 14.40
CA LEU A 551 -29.06 18.37 15.52
C LEU A 551 -30.22 19.12 16.19
N GLN A 552 -31.36 18.50 16.27
CA GLN A 552 -32.50 19.02 17.03
C GLN A 552 -32.91 18.04 18.12
N ALA A 553 -32.94 18.52 19.34
CA ALA A 553 -33.48 17.78 20.47
C ALA A 553 -34.98 18.07 20.64
N PHE A 554 -35.76 17.06 20.97
CA PHE A 554 -37.18 17.20 21.29
C PHE A 554 -37.59 16.18 22.32
N THR A 555 -38.72 16.45 22.98
CA THR A 555 -39.33 15.55 23.97
C THR A 555 -40.70 15.19 23.52
N LEU A 556 -41.01 13.89 23.42
CA LEU A 556 -42.36 13.42 23.20
C LEU A 556 -43.13 13.41 24.53
N ALA A 557 -44.27 14.09 24.57
CA ALA A 557 -45.16 14.13 25.72
C ALA A 557 -46.62 13.84 25.31
N HIS A 558 -47.34 13.13 26.17
CA HIS A 558 -48.79 12.88 26.03
C HIS A 558 -49.59 14.07 26.50
#